data_9cf8fed8d1b9b2657444ba94906d601b
#
_entry.id   9cf8fed8d1b9b2657444ba94906d601b
#
_cell.length_a   1.000
_cell.length_b   1.000
_cell.length_c   1.000
_cell.angle_alpha   90.00
_cell.angle_beta   90.00
_cell.angle_gamma   90.00
#
_symmetry.space_group_name_H-M   'P 1'
#
loop_
_entity.id
_entity.type
_entity.pdbx_description
1 polymer ?
#
loop_
_entity_poly.entity_id
_entity_poly.type
_entity_poly.pdbx_seq_one_letter_code
_entity_poly.pdbx_strand_id
1 'polypeptide(L)'
;MKTTNSRRNFMKFVGLSSLATLTPAVANTSSAPHIVVVGGGFAGATCAKYLKLWGGESVNVTIIDPNATYVSPILSNLVLNGQKSTSDLSFNYNTHKSKYAINTIHSSVVDIDKSNQTITLESGESVEYTKLVLAPGIDFIQPNAYDFTKVPHAWQAGEQTNLLKAQIDGMVDGDTFVMSIPKAPYRCPPGPYERACVVADYLKNTKGFSNAKVIVLDANDKIIVEEHTFTTAFAKHGVEYRSSCEVTNVDDTSKSVTFSENGASKSLSPKVLNVIPNQKASSIIFQSGLNSGNWAPVNVLSYESTIASHIHIIGDSQGTGQPKAGHIGNSEAKICADAILRILSGVALYPSPKTNSACYSPTSSNEASWLSGVFQYDATTQSMVLANIDDGAPSTENYKEMFNWSGNLFADTFA
;
A
#
# COMPACT_ATOMS: atom_id res chain seq x y z
N MET A 1 11.09 -3.83 -41.11
CA MET A 1 10.60 -4.94 -40.28
C MET A 1 11.71 -5.32 -39.28
N LYS A 2 11.67 -4.84 -38.04
CA LYS A 2 12.61 -5.24 -37.01
C LYS A 2 11.84 -6.19 -36.08
N THR A 3 12.27 -7.44 -36.04
CA THR A 3 11.71 -8.48 -35.18
C THR A 3 12.03 -8.18 -33.71
N THR A 4 11.01 -7.98 -32.93
CA THR A 4 11.10 -7.90 -31.46
C THR A 4 11.41 -9.28 -30.91
N ASN A 5 12.60 -9.50 -30.38
CA ASN A 5 12.95 -10.69 -29.62
C ASN A 5 12.15 -10.74 -28.33
N SER A 6 11.19 -11.65 -28.28
CA SER A 6 10.39 -11.96 -27.10
C SER A 6 11.30 -12.52 -25.99
N ARG A 7 11.07 -12.07 -24.75
CA ARG A 7 11.76 -12.52 -23.50
C ARG A 7 11.78 -14.06 -23.32
N ARG A 8 11.01 -14.78 -24.09
CA ARG A 8 10.90 -16.25 -24.07
C ARG A 8 12.11 -16.98 -24.67
N ASN A 9 12.97 -16.30 -25.43
CA ASN A 9 14.12 -16.91 -26.10
C ASN A 9 15.43 -16.86 -25.32
N PHE A 10 15.47 -16.23 -24.16
CA PHE A 10 16.69 -16.09 -23.35
C PHE A 10 17.16 -17.41 -22.70
N MET A 11 16.28 -18.39 -22.55
CA MET A 11 16.59 -19.67 -21.87
C MET A 11 17.01 -20.81 -22.82
N LYS A 12 17.27 -20.58 -24.12
CA LYS A 12 17.62 -21.65 -25.08
C LYS A 12 19.05 -21.63 -25.60
N PHE A 13 19.93 -20.77 -25.10
CA PHE A 13 21.29 -20.68 -25.60
C PHE A 13 22.37 -21.03 -24.55
N VAL A 14 22.27 -22.23 -23.93
CA VAL A 14 23.43 -22.89 -23.31
C VAL A 14 23.34 -24.38 -23.65
N GLY A 15 23.92 -24.74 -24.74
CA GLY A 15 24.07 -26.14 -25.11
C GLY A 15 24.78 -26.28 -26.48
N LEU A 16 26.08 -26.46 -26.44
CA LEU A 16 26.95 -27.30 -27.21
C LEU A 16 28.35 -26.69 -27.36
N SER A 17 29.28 -27.25 -26.69
CA SER A 17 30.49 -27.91 -27.20
C SER A 17 31.68 -27.73 -26.26
N SER A 18 32.06 -28.82 -25.63
CA SER A 18 33.42 -29.35 -25.67
C SER A 18 33.51 -30.57 -24.75
N LEU A 19 33.79 -31.74 -25.33
CA LEU A 19 34.26 -32.89 -24.58
C LEU A 19 35.63 -32.52 -23.95
N ALA A 20 35.70 -32.45 -22.64
CA ALA A 20 36.94 -32.48 -21.88
C ALA A 20 36.68 -33.23 -20.59
N THR A 21 37.36 -34.35 -20.43
CA THR A 21 37.71 -35.14 -19.24
C THR A 21 36.85 -34.94 -18.00
N LEU A 22 36.07 -35.99 -17.67
CA LEU A 22 35.36 -36.20 -16.42
C LEU A 22 36.34 -36.27 -15.23
N THR A 23 36.52 -35.16 -14.53
CA THR A 23 36.73 -35.20 -13.09
C THR A 23 35.35 -35.12 -12.45
N PRO A 24 35.03 -35.92 -11.43
CA PRO A 24 33.77 -35.73 -10.73
C PRO A 24 33.87 -34.39 -9.98
N ALA A 25 33.29 -33.34 -10.56
CA ALA A 25 32.96 -32.16 -9.81
C ALA A 25 32.00 -32.62 -8.71
N VAL A 26 32.41 -32.59 -7.46
CA VAL A 26 31.52 -32.61 -6.32
C VAL A 26 30.56 -31.45 -6.57
N ALA A 27 29.36 -31.75 -7.03
CA ALA A 27 28.28 -30.80 -7.11
C ALA A 27 28.06 -30.32 -5.67
N ASN A 28 28.59 -29.15 -5.35
CA ASN A 28 28.16 -28.39 -4.21
C ASN A 28 26.68 -28.10 -4.47
N THR A 29 25.80 -28.91 -3.93
CA THR A 29 24.36 -28.63 -3.91
C THR A 29 24.14 -27.47 -2.95
N SER A 30 24.60 -26.26 -3.31
CA SER A 30 24.14 -25.09 -2.63
C SER A 30 22.62 -25.03 -2.84
N SER A 31 21.86 -25.08 -1.76
CA SER A 31 20.41 -24.88 -1.84
C SER A 31 20.13 -23.60 -2.59
N ALA A 32 19.07 -23.58 -3.40
CA ALA A 32 18.68 -22.39 -4.15
C ALA A 32 18.53 -21.19 -3.17
N PRO A 33 18.98 -19.97 -3.55
CA PRO A 33 18.89 -18.79 -2.73
C PRO A 33 17.50 -18.63 -2.12
N HIS A 34 17.44 -18.38 -0.81
CA HIS A 34 16.20 -18.18 -0.08
C HIS A 34 15.86 -16.71 0.02
N ILE A 35 14.74 -16.31 -0.55
CA ILE A 35 14.23 -14.95 -0.49
C ILE A 35 13.04 -14.92 0.46
N VAL A 36 13.18 -14.16 1.53
CA VAL A 36 12.13 -13.96 2.53
C VAL A 36 11.44 -12.63 2.25
N VAL A 37 10.10 -12.65 2.17
CA VAL A 37 9.24 -11.49 1.95
C VAL A 37 8.39 -11.26 3.19
N VAL A 38 8.59 -10.15 3.89
CA VAL A 38 7.84 -9.77 5.09
C VAL A 38 6.71 -8.81 4.71
N GLY A 39 5.48 -9.21 4.97
CA GLY A 39 4.26 -8.53 4.57
C GLY A 39 3.65 -9.08 3.28
N GLY A 40 2.40 -9.53 3.36
CA GLY A 40 1.66 -10.18 2.28
C GLY A 40 0.65 -9.25 1.56
N GLY A 41 0.81 -7.93 1.67
CA GLY A 41 -0.01 -6.96 0.95
C GLY A 41 0.34 -6.84 -0.53
N PHE A 42 -0.17 -5.80 -1.21
CA PHE A 42 0.04 -5.61 -2.65
C PHE A 42 1.50 -5.70 -3.07
N ALA A 43 2.42 -5.07 -2.37
CA ALA A 43 3.82 -5.09 -2.72
C ALA A 43 4.46 -6.46 -2.47
N GLY A 44 4.31 -7.01 -1.26
CA GLY A 44 4.99 -8.27 -0.89
C GLY A 44 4.44 -9.48 -1.63
N ALA A 45 3.12 -9.66 -1.71
CA ALA A 45 2.51 -10.76 -2.44
C ALA A 45 2.87 -10.73 -3.93
N THR A 46 2.85 -9.54 -4.56
CA THR A 46 3.30 -9.37 -5.95
C THR A 46 4.79 -9.72 -6.09
N CYS A 47 5.66 -9.23 -5.20
CA CYS A 47 7.10 -9.51 -5.27
C CYS A 47 7.36 -11.01 -5.18
N ALA A 48 6.78 -11.69 -4.21
CA ALA A 48 6.92 -13.13 -4.03
C ALA A 48 6.46 -13.92 -5.27
N LYS A 49 5.28 -13.55 -5.83
CA LYS A 49 4.75 -14.16 -7.06
C LYS A 49 5.71 -13.96 -8.23
N TYR A 50 6.19 -12.76 -8.47
CA TYR A 50 7.03 -12.45 -9.61
C TYR A 50 8.45 -13.03 -9.48
N LEU A 51 8.99 -13.16 -8.26
CA LEU A 51 10.22 -13.90 -7.99
C LEU A 51 10.09 -15.36 -8.46
N LYS A 52 9.00 -16.04 -8.13
CA LYS A 52 8.76 -17.43 -8.58
C LYS A 52 8.37 -17.50 -10.04
N LEU A 53 7.57 -16.57 -10.55
CA LEU A 53 7.14 -16.55 -11.94
C LEU A 53 8.31 -16.39 -12.92
N TRP A 54 9.31 -15.59 -12.58
CA TRP A 54 10.49 -15.30 -13.41
C TRP A 54 11.70 -16.15 -13.04
N GLY A 55 11.88 -16.46 -11.76
CA GLY A 55 13.01 -17.24 -11.24
C GLY A 55 12.77 -18.76 -11.21
N GLY A 56 11.52 -19.21 -11.20
CA GLY A 56 11.19 -20.64 -11.18
C GLY A 56 11.84 -21.36 -9.99
N GLU A 57 12.52 -22.46 -10.28
CA GLU A 57 13.23 -23.28 -9.29
C GLU A 57 14.61 -22.72 -8.89
N SER A 58 15.07 -21.63 -9.52
CA SER A 58 16.34 -21.01 -9.18
C SER A 58 16.31 -20.24 -7.85
N VAL A 59 15.14 -20.04 -7.26
CA VAL A 59 14.95 -19.36 -5.97
C VAL A 59 13.88 -20.03 -5.12
N ASN A 60 14.10 -20.05 -3.81
CA ASN A 60 13.08 -20.39 -2.82
C ASN A 60 12.47 -19.08 -2.28
N VAL A 61 11.16 -19.03 -2.12
CA VAL A 61 10.46 -17.83 -1.65
C VAL A 61 9.54 -18.18 -0.49
N THR A 62 9.62 -17.38 0.58
CA THR A 62 8.72 -17.48 1.74
C THR A 62 8.09 -16.12 2.02
N ILE A 63 6.75 -16.06 2.09
CA ILE A 63 6.02 -14.91 2.61
C ILE A 63 5.82 -15.09 4.10
N ILE A 64 6.11 -14.04 4.88
CA ILE A 64 5.81 -13.99 6.32
C ILE A 64 4.84 -12.83 6.56
N ASP A 65 3.66 -13.16 7.06
CA ASP A 65 2.62 -12.19 7.42
C ASP A 65 1.86 -12.71 8.65
N PRO A 66 1.60 -11.90 9.67
CA PRO A 66 0.87 -12.36 10.84
C PRO A 66 -0.56 -12.82 10.52
N ASN A 67 -1.13 -12.33 9.44
CA ASN A 67 -2.50 -12.64 9.03
C ASN A 67 -2.52 -13.71 7.93
N ALA A 68 -3.36 -14.72 8.09
CA ALA A 68 -3.61 -15.73 7.05
C ALA A 68 -4.40 -15.14 5.85
N THR A 69 -4.99 -13.98 6.04
CA THR A 69 -5.82 -13.29 5.05
C THR A 69 -5.48 -11.81 5.05
N TYR A 70 -5.17 -11.27 3.90
CA TYR A 70 -4.99 -9.83 3.67
C TYR A 70 -6.32 -9.18 3.32
N VAL A 71 -6.66 -8.08 3.98
CA VAL A 71 -7.84 -7.27 3.63
C VAL A 71 -7.40 -6.03 2.87
N SER A 72 -7.86 -5.89 1.64
CA SER A 72 -7.48 -4.80 0.75
C SER A 72 -8.02 -3.45 1.23
N PRO A 73 -7.19 -2.40 1.34
CA PRO A 73 -7.67 -1.03 1.51
C PRO A 73 -8.29 -0.45 0.23
N ILE A 74 -7.94 -0.97 -0.96
CA ILE A 74 -8.58 -0.58 -2.22
C ILE A 74 -10.02 -1.04 -2.18
N LEU A 75 -10.95 -0.14 -2.49
CA LEU A 75 -12.40 -0.25 -2.36
C LEU A 75 -12.94 -0.32 -0.91
N SER A 76 -12.11 -0.19 0.13
CA SER A 76 -12.58 -0.31 1.52
C SER A 76 -13.54 0.82 1.93
N ASN A 77 -13.51 1.98 1.28
CA ASN A 77 -14.49 3.03 1.52
C ASN A 77 -15.92 2.62 1.09
N LEU A 78 -16.06 1.69 0.12
CA LEU A 78 -17.36 1.13 -0.28
C LEU A 78 -17.95 0.18 0.77
N VAL A 79 -17.18 -0.24 1.77
CA VAL A 79 -17.71 -0.95 2.93
C VAL A 79 -18.53 0.01 3.80
N LEU A 80 -18.11 1.27 3.90
CA LEU A 80 -18.75 2.27 4.75
C LEU A 80 -20.18 2.60 4.30
N ASN A 81 -20.45 2.48 3.01
CA ASN A 81 -21.81 2.69 2.44
C ASN A 81 -22.57 1.38 2.15
N GLY A 82 -22.00 0.22 2.52
CA GLY A 82 -22.64 -1.09 2.37
C GLY A 82 -22.58 -1.70 0.96
N GLN A 83 -21.88 -1.08 0.00
CA GLN A 83 -21.75 -1.61 -1.36
C GLN A 83 -20.73 -2.76 -1.45
N LYS A 84 -19.85 -2.88 -0.46
CA LYS A 84 -18.91 -4.00 -0.26
C LYS A 84 -18.96 -4.44 1.20
N SER A 85 -18.46 -5.65 1.43
CA SER A 85 -18.11 -6.15 2.74
C SER A 85 -16.59 -6.33 2.85
N THR A 86 -16.07 -6.45 4.05
CA THR A 86 -14.63 -6.77 4.24
C THR A 86 -14.28 -8.16 3.70
N SER A 87 -15.24 -9.10 3.65
CA SER A 87 -15.03 -10.41 3.02
C SER A 87 -14.85 -10.32 1.51
N ASP A 88 -15.51 -9.38 0.82
CA ASP A 88 -15.32 -9.16 -0.62
C ASP A 88 -13.92 -8.64 -0.96
N LEU A 89 -13.22 -8.09 0.03
CA LEU A 89 -11.90 -7.48 -0.09
C LEU A 89 -10.79 -8.32 0.56
N SER A 90 -11.12 -9.57 0.95
CA SER A 90 -10.21 -10.47 1.65
C SER A 90 -9.56 -11.47 0.71
N PHE A 91 -8.23 -11.58 0.77
CA PHE A 91 -7.43 -12.46 -0.07
C PHE A 91 -6.52 -13.34 0.79
N ASN A 92 -6.43 -14.62 0.45
CA ASN A 92 -5.50 -15.56 1.09
C ASN A 92 -4.32 -15.89 0.16
N TYR A 93 -3.35 -16.63 0.68
CA TYR A 93 -2.14 -16.99 -0.07
C TYR A 93 -2.19 -18.40 -0.70
N ASN A 94 -3.36 -19.02 -0.83
CA ASN A 94 -3.50 -20.37 -1.36
C ASN A 94 -2.96 -20.51 -2.78
N THR A 95 -3.23 -19.54 -3.64
CA THR A 95 -2.72 -19.53 -5.02
C THR A 95 -1.19 -19.38 -5.05
N HIS A 96 -0.62 -18.54 -4.18
CA HIS A 96 0.83 -18.41 -4.02
C HIS A 96 1.47 -19.75 -3.68
N LYS A 97 0.86 -20.49 -2.75
CA LYS A 97 1.34 -21.83 -2.34
C LYS A 97 1.17 -22.87 -3.45
N SER A 98 -0.04 -22.99 -4.01
CA SER A 98 -0.37 -24.11 -4.91
C SER A 98 0.18 -23.95 -6.34
N LYS A 99 0.19 -22.72 -6.87
CA LYS A 99 0.58 -22.43 -8.25
C LYS A 99 2.05 -22.02 -8.38
N TYR A 100 2.58 -21.32 -7.39
CA TYR A 100 3.93 -20.75 -7.46
C TYR A 100 4.91 -21.40 -6.48
N ALA A 101 4.49 -22.40 -5.68
CA ALA A 101 5.31 -23.08 -4.68
C ALA A 101 5.98 -22.08 -3.69
N ILE A 102 5.25 -21.05 -3.28
CA ILE A 102 5.69 -20.06 -2.30
C ILE A 102 5.29 -20.56 -0.91
N ASN A 103 6.25 -20.63 0.01
CA ASN A 103 5.95 -20.94 1.42
C ASN A 103 5.28 -19.74 2.09
N THR A 104 4.43 -20.03 3.10
CA THR A 104 3.80 -19.00 3.92
C THR A 104 3.98 -19.33 5.39
N ILE A 105 4.40 -18.33 6.16
CA ILE A 105 4.52 -18.42 7.63
C ILE A 105 3.62 -17.32 8.21
N HIS A 106 2.69 -17.73 9.08
CA HIS A 106 1.78 -16.81 9.76
C HIS A 106 2.38 -16.42 11.12
N SER A 107 3.21 -15.37 11.10
CA SER A 107 3.88 -14.83 12.28
C SER A 107 4.29 -13.38 12.05
N SER A 108 4.42 -12.62 13.13
CA SER A 108 5.12 -11.33 13.11
C SER A 108 6.64 -11.56 13.08
N VAL A 109 7.36 -10.66 12.39
CA VAL A 109 8.82 -10.54 12.50
C VAL A 109 9.11 -9.51 13.58
N VAL A 110 9.90 -9.89 14.59
CA VAL A 110 10.20 -9.04 15.75
C VAL A 110 11.61 -8.49 15.75
N ASP A 111 12.54 -9.12 15.01
CA ASP A 111 13.93 -8.66 14.88
C ASP A 111 14.53 -9.04 13.53
N ILE A 112 15.53 -8.26 13.08
CA ILE A 112 16.31 -8.48 11.85
C ILE A 112 17.80 -8.38 12.18
N ASP A 113 18.50 -9.51 12.20
CA ASP A 113 19.97 -9.56 12.27
C ASP A 113 20.55 -9.40 10.86
N LYS A 114 20.97 -8.17 10.56
CA LYS A 114 21.54 -7.80 9.26
C LYS A 114 22.89 -8.44 9.00
N SER A 115 23.64 -8.76 10.05
CA SER A 115 25.01 -9.31 9.96
C SER A 115 24.98 -10.79 9.65
N ASN A 116 24.08 -11.53 10.29
CA ASN A 116 23.91 -12.97 10.10
C ASN A 116 22.86 -13.32 9.04
N GLN A 117 22.20 -12.30 8.45
CA GLN A 117 21.12 -12.48 7.47
C GLN A 117 20.00 -13.39 7.99
N THR A 118 19.53 -13.14 9.21
CA THR A 118 18.42 -13.85 9.84
C THR A 118 17.36 -12.89 10.32
N ILE A 119 16.12 -13.38 10.37
CA ILE A 119 15.00 -12.69 11.04
C ILE A 119 14.51 -13.59 12.19
N THR A 120 13.99 -12.95 13.23
CA THR A 120 13.37 -13.64 14.36
C THR A 120 11.86 -13.44 14.30
N LEU A 121 11.12 -14.55 14.39
CA LEU A 121 9.67 -14.56 14.45
C LEU A 121 9.20 -14.34 15.90
N GLU A 122 7.94 -13.94 16.07
CA GLU A 122 7.31 -13.78 17.39
C GLU A 122 7.36 -15.07 18.23
N SER A 123 7.39 -16.25 17.59
CA SER A 123 7.60 -17.54 18.23
C SER A 123 9.01 -17.76 18.81
N GLY A 124 9.97 -16.90 18.47
CA GLY A 124 11.39 -17.07 18.76
C GLY A 124 12.16 -17.91 17.71
N GLU A 125 11.45 -18.44 16.70
CA GLU A 125 12.10 -19.16 15.59
C GLU A 125 12.90 -18.19 14.73
N SER A 126 14.08 -18.64 14.25
CA SER A 126 14.94 -17.86 13.34
C SER A 126 14.80 -18.39 11.91
N VAL A 127 14.70 -17.47 10.94
CA VAL A 127 14.64 -17.78 9.50
C VAL A 127 15.81 -17.11 8.80
N GLU A 128 16.66 -17.89 8.13
CA GLU A 128 17.76 -17.39 7.32
C GLU A 128 17.30 -16.91 5.95
N TYR A 129 17.96 -15.88 5.41
CA TYR A 129 17.68 -15.38 4.06
C TYR A 129 18.96 -15.08 3.27
N THR A 130 18.88 -15.27 1.95
CA THR A 130 19.88 -14.74 1.00
C THR A 130 19.56 -13.29 0.64
N LYS A 131 18.27 -12.98 0.46
CA LYS A 131 17.73 -11.65 0.27
C LYS A 131 16.44 -11.51 1.09
N LEU A 132 16.30 -10.35 1.73
CA LEU A 132 15.10 -9.98 2.49
C LEU A 132 14.34 -8.88 1.78
N VAL A 133 13.05 -9.06 1.58
CA VAL A 133 12.14 -8.03 1.06
C VAL A 133 11.20 -7.61 2.17
N LEU A 134 11.26 -6.34 2.55
CA LEU A 134 10.36 -5.76 3.55
C LEU A 134 9.26 -4.97 2.84
N ALA A 135 8.03 -5.42 3.00
CA ALA A 135 6.81 -4.80 2.49
C ALA A 135 5.75 -4.64 3.60
N PRO A 136 6.11 -4.15 4.80
CA PRO A 136 5.26 -4.21 5.98
C PRO A 136 4.18 -3.10 6.01
N GLY A 137 4.17 -2.18 5.03
CA GLY A 137 3.22 -1.09 4.94
C GLY A 137 3.56 0.08 5.87
N ILE A 138 2.52 0.79 6.33
CA ILE A 138 2.63 1.98 7.19
C ILE A 138 2.36 1.65 8.65
N ASP A 139 2.85 2.56 9.50
CA ASP A 139 2.45 2.73 10.90
C ASP A 139 1.98 4.18 11.13
N PHE A 140 1.43 4.46 12.30
CA PHE A 140 0.82 5.73 12.64
C PHE A 140 1.63 6.53 13.65
N ILE A 141 1.55 7.86 13.53
CA ILE A 141 2.03 8.83 14.51
C ILE A 141 0.78 9.49 15.11
N GLN A 142 0.37 9.02 16.27
CA GLN A 142 -0.77 9.60 16.97
C GLN A 142 -0.41 10.96 17.60
N PRO A 143 -1.32 11.96 17.61
CA PRO A 143 -1.09 13.23 18.27
C PRO A 143 -0.99 13.07 19.80
N ASN A 144 -1.71 12.12 20.35
CA ASN A 144 -1.67 11.62 21.73
C ASN A 144 -2.13 10.17 21.73
N ALA A 145 -1.89 9.43 22.81
CA ALA A 145 -2.42 8.08 22.96
C ALA A 145 -3.95 8.12 23.09
N TYR A 146 -4.67 7.40 22.23
CA TYR A 146 -6.10 7.18 22.28
C TYR A 146 -6.45 5.81 21.70
N ASP A 147 -7.63 5.29 22.05
CA ASP A 147 -8.10 3.97 21.69
C ASP A 147 -8.73 3.95 20.28
N PHE A 148 -8.07 3.25 19.35
CA PHE A 148 -8.55 3.07 17.98
C PHE A 148 -9.86 2.27 17.88
N THR A 149 -10.27 1.54 18.92
CA THR A 149 -11.57 0.87 18.93
C THR A 149 -12.72 1.82 19.17
N LYS A 150 -12.47 2.95 19.83
CA LYS A 150 -13.44 4.00 20.10
C LYS A 150 -13.45 5.09 19.02
N VAL A 151 -12.25 5.50 18.57
CA VAL A 151 -12.05 6.48 17.50
C VAL A 151 -11.27 5.80 16.36
N PRO A 152 -11.96 5.05 15.50
CA PRO A 152 -11.32 4.26 14.45
C PRO A 152 -10.70 5.16 13.38
N HIS A 153 -9.45 4.86 13.00
CA HIS A 153 -8.82 5.48 11.84
C HIS A 153 -9.34 4.88 10.53
N ALA A 154 -9.74 3.61 10.53
CA ALA A 154 -10.18 2.85 9.35
C ALA A 154 -9.25 3.03 8.12
N TRP A 155 -7.93 3.15 8.38
CA TRP A 155 -6.89 3.31 7.36
C TRP A 155 -6.04 2.04 7.17
N GLN A 156 -6.23 1.05 8.03
CA GLN A 156 -5.94 -0.36 7.79
C GLN A 156 -7.29 -1.06 7.63
N ALA A 157 -7.50 -1.70 6.46
CA ALA A 157 -8.77 -2.34 6.15
C ALA A 157 -9.00 -3.58 7.04
N GLY A 158 -10.26 -3.94 7.24
CA GLY A 158 -10.67 -5.04 8.12
C GLY A 158 -11.43 -4.53 9.33
N GLU A 159 -11.00 -4.88 10.54
CA GLU A 159 -11.69 -4.55 11.79
C GLU A 159 -11.95 -3.06 11.94
N GLN A 160 -10.97 -2.21 11.67
CA GLN A 160 -11.08 -0.76 11.75
C GLN A 160 -12.15 -0.20 10.80
N THR A 161 -12.29 -0.78 9.60
CA THR A 161 -13.33 -0.40 8.64
C THR A 161 -14.72 -0.79 9.15
N ASN A 162 -14.84 -1.99 9.72
CA ASN A 162 -16.10 -2.47 10.30
C ASN A 162 -16.53 -1.65 11.52
N LEU A 163 -15.58 -1.26 12.37
CA LEU A 163 -15.84 -0.37 13.52
C LEU A 163 -16.38 0.99 13.06
N LEU A 164 -15.74 1.61 12.06
CA LEU A 164 -16.21 2.89 11.52
C LEU A 164 -17.58 2.74 10.86
N LYS A 165 -17.78 1.69 10.07
CA LYS A 165 -19.09 1.36 9.44
C LYS A 165 -20.19 1.27 10.49
N ALA A 166 -19.95 0.52 11.57
CA ALA A 166 -20.94 0.34 12.64
C ALA A 166 -21.29 1.68 13.32
N GLN A 167 -20.31 2.57 13.52
CA GLN A 167 -20.56 3.90 14.07
C GLN A 167 -21.36 4.78 13.11
N ILE A 168 -21.07 4.75 11.80
CA ILE A 168 -21.82 5.48 10.77
C ILE A 168 -23.27 4.96 10.68
N ASP A 169 -23.47 3.64 10.74
CA ASP A 169 -24.79 3.03 10.72
C ASP A 169 -25.65 3.44 11.92
N GLY A 170 -25.03 3.68 13.07
CA GLY A 170 -25.67 4.16 14.30
C GLY A 170 -25.98 5.66 14.33
N MET A 171 -25.68 6.41 13.27
CA MET A 171 -26.05 7.83 13.16
C MET A 171 -27.55 7.99 12.89
N VAL A 172 -28.09 9.10 13.37
CA VAL A 172 -29.47 9.57 13.09
C VAL A 172 -29.43 10.94 12.41
N ASP A 173 -30.56 11.39 11.85
CA ASP A 173 -30.62 12.69 11.20
C ASP A 173 -30.29 13.83 12.20
N GLY A 174 -29.45 14.76 11.77
CA GLY A 174 -28.91 15.84 12.62
C GLY A 174 -27.55 15.53 13.26
N ASP A 175 -27.10 14.28 13.28
CA ASP A 175 -25.77 13.91 13.76
C ASP A 175 -24.63 14.45 12.87
N THR A 176 -23.47 14.60 13.46
CA THR A 176 -22.25 15.05 12.75
C THR A 176 -21.22 13.93 12.69
N PHE A 177 -20.69 13.71 11.48
CA PHE A 177 -19.48 12.93 11.20
C PHE A 177 -18.31 13.89 11.00
N VAL A 178 -17.22 13.69 11.75
CA VAL A 178 -15.96 14.44 11.56
C VAL A 178 -14.85 13.47 11.19
N MET A 179 -14.11 13.80 10.15
CA MET A 179 -12.86 13.07 9.83
C MET A 179 -11.68 14.02 9.69
N SER A 180 -10.47 13.49 10.00
CA SER A 180 -9.24 14.22 9.74
C SER A 180 -8.46 13.59 8.58
N ILE A 181 -7.74 14.46 7.84
CA ILE A 181 -6.78 14.07 6.82
C ILE A 181 -5.38 14.42 7.33
N PRO A 182 -4.42 13.48 7.34
CA PRO A 182 -3.09 13.72 7.86
C PRO A 182 -2.27 14.62 6.94
N LYS A 183 -1.16 15.16 7.45
CA LYS A 183 -0.18 15.88 6.64
C LYS A 183 0.46 14.95 5.62
N ALA A 184 0.58 15.40 4.38
CA ALA A 184 1.29 14.66 3.34
C ALA A 184 2.81 14.52 3.66
N PRO A 185 3.46 13.40 3.26
CA PRO A 185 2.92 12.28 2.48
C PRO A 185 2.19 11.23 3.34
N TYR A 186 1.09 10.72 2.82
CA TYR A 186 0.32 9.63 3.43
C TYR A 186 -0.15 8.64 2.35
N ARG A 187 -0.57 7.44 2.77
CA ARG A 187 -1.06 6.39 1.87
C ARG A 187 -2.39 6.78 1.24
N CYS A 188 -2.56 6.48 -0.06
CA CYS A 188 -3.78 6.71 -0.83
C CYS A 188 -4.22 8.18 -0.79
N PRO A 189 -3.49 9.10 -1.47
CA PRO A 189 -3.79 10.52 -1.41
C PRO A 189 -5.25 10.91 -1.69
N PRO A 190 -5.99 10.32 -2.66
CA PRO A 190 -7.41 10.64 -2.86
C PRO A 190 -8.35 10.01 -1.82
N GLY A 191 -7.94 8.94 -1.16
CA GLY A 191 -8.80 8.11 -0.32
C GLY A 191 -9.56 8.82 0.80
N PRO A 192 -8.99 9.81 1.52
CA PRO A 192 -9.73 10.54 2.54
C PRO A 192 -10.84 11.42 1.95
N TYR A 193 -10.57 12.08 0.82
CA TYR A 193 -11.56 12.92 0.12
C TYR A 193 -12.69 12.06 -0.45
N GLU A 194 -12.34 10.92 -1.06
CA GLU A 194 -13.28 9.88 -1.47
C GLU A 194 -14.18 9.42 -0.31
N ARG A 195 -13.59 9.11 0.86
CA ARG A 195 -14.34 8.70 2.05
C ARG A 195 -15.38 9.72 2.45
N ALA A 196 -15.03 11.00 2.46
CA ALA A 196 -15.96 12.07 2.80
C ALA A 196 -17.15 12.11 1.83
N CYS A 197 -16.90 11.97 0.53
CA CYS A 197 -17.95 11.90 -0.50
C CYS A 197 -18.86 10.68 -0.30
N VAL A 198 -18.28 9.49 -0.15
CA VAL A 198 -19.01 8.22 0.03
C VAL A 198 -19.88 8.26 1.28
N VAL A 199 -19.36 8.77 2.41
CA VAL A 199 -20.14 8.89 3.67
C VAL A 199 -21.26 9.92 3.51
N ALA A 200 -20.97 11.09 2.94
CA ALA A 200 -21.99 12.14 2.75
C ALA A 200 -23.12 11.68 1.82
N ASP A 201 -22.77 11.02 0.70
CA ASP A 201 -23.75 10.42 -0.22
C ASP A 201 -24.61 9.35 0.48
N TYR A 202 -23.97 8.47 1.27
CA TYR A 202 -24.65 7.42 2.02
C TYR A 202 -25.65 7.98 3.03
N LEU A 203 -25.24 8.93 3.85
CA LEU A 203 -26.11 9.54 4.86
C LEU A 203 -27.31 10.24 4.20
N LYS A 204 -27.09 10.98 3.12
CA LYS A 204 -28.12 11.73 2.42
C LYS A 204 -29.04 10.84 1.58
N ASN A 205 -28.47 10.03 0.69
CA ASN A 205 -29.23 9.36 -0.36
C ASN A 205 -29.67 7.93 0.03
N THR A 206 -28.95 7.24 0.90
CA THR A 206 -29.31 5.89 1.36
C THR A 206 -30.05 5.93 2.69
N LYS A 207 -29.54 6.70 3.68
CA LYS A 207 -30.19 6.84 4.99
C LYS A 207 -31.34 7.85 4.99
N GLY A 208 -31.43 8.73 3.98
CA GLY A 208 -32.45 9.77 3.87
C GLY A 208 -32.28 10.93 4.87
N PHE A 209 -31.07 11.15 5.39
CA PHE A 209 -30.80 12.20 6.36
C PHE A 209 -30.65 13.57 5.65
N SER A 210 -31.44 14.55 6.05
CA SER A 210 -31.41 15.90 5.47
C SER A 210 -30.58 16.91 6.29
N ASN A 211 -30.32 16.61 7.55
CA ASN A 211 -29.64 17.49 8.50
C ASN A 211 -28.30 16.94 9.01
N ALA A 212 -27.92 15.71 8.63
CA ALA A 212 -26.63 15.14 8.98
C ALA A 212 -25.49 15.94 8.34
N LYS A 213 -24.40 16.14 9.10
CA LYS A 213 -23.24 16.91 8.66
C LYS A 213 -22.01 16.03 8.49
N VAL A 214 -21.23 16.30 7.46
CA VAL A 214 -19.90 15.73 7.24
C VAL A 214 -18.89 16.87 7.24
N ILE A 215 -17.91 16.81 8.16
CA ILE A 215 -16.87 17.82 8.30
C ILE A 215 -15.50 17.14 8.09
N VAL A 216 -14.69 17.73 7.23
CA VAL A 216 -13.31 17.30 6.94
C VAL A 216 -12.32 18.30 7.50
N LEU A 217 -11.43 17.84 8.36
CA LEU A 217 -10.30 18.60 8.91
C LEU A 217 -9.03 18.15 8.17
N ASP A 218 -8.57 18.94 7.20
CA ASP A 218 -7.38 18.61 6.41
C ASP A 218 -6.15 19.32 6.96
N ALA A 219 -5.11 18.59 7.36
CA ALA A 219 -3.86 19.17 7.83
C ALA A 219 -3.06 19.87 6.71
N ASN A 220 -3.42 19.65 5.44
CA ASN A 220 -2.81 20.31 4.29
C ASN A 220 -3.49 21.68 4.03
N ASP A 221 -2.81 22.55 3.29
CA ASP A 221 -3.30 23.89 2.96
C ASP A 221 -4.42 23.90 1.91
N LYS A 222 -4.56 22.78 1.18
CA LYS A 222 -5.61 22.55 0.18
C LYS A 222 -5.79 21.06 -0.09
N ILE A 223 -6.77 20.70 -0.88
CA ILE A 223 -6.93 19.35 -1.45
C ILE A 223 -5.70 19.05 -2.33
N ILE A 224 -4.93 18.03 -1.98
CA ILE A 224 -3.60 17.77 -2.57
C ILE A 224 -3.63 16.96 -3.87
N VAL A 225 -4.80 16.43 -4.25
CA VAL A 225 -4.96 15.58 -5.44
C VAL A 225 -6.40 15.68 -5.96
N GLU A 226 -6.59 15.71 -7.28
CA GLU A 226 -7.92 15.85 -7.92
C GLU A 226 -8.72 17.03 -7.32
N GLU A 227 -8.05 18.17 -7.07
CA GLU A 227 -8.59 19.32 -6.34
C GLU A 227 -9.94 19.80 -6.89
N HIS A 228 -10.06 19.93 -8.23
CA HIS A 228 -11.31 20.34 -8.87
C HIS A 228 -12.44 19.33 -8.65
N THR A 229 -12.15 18.04 -8.80
CA THR A 229 -13.09 16.94 -8.62
C THR A 229 -13.66 16.94 -7.20
N PHE A 230 -12.80 16.92 -6.18
CA PHE A 230 -13.26 16.86 -4.79
C PHE A 230 -13.89 18.16 -4.31
N THR A 231 -13.44 19.32 -4.75
CA THR A 231 -14.12 20.60 -4.46
C THR A 231 -15.55 20.59 -4.97
N THR A 232 -15.76 20.12 -6.21
CA THR A 232 -17.08 20.01 -6.82
C THR A 232 -17.97 18.98 -6.10
N ALA A 233 -17.39 17.81 -5.78
CA ALA A 233 -18.10 16.75 -5.08
C ALA A 233 -18.49 17.17 -3.65
N PHE A 234 -17.62 17.85 -2.93
CA PHE A 234 -17.93 18.38 -1.59
C PHE A 234 -19.07 19.39 -1.62
N ALA A 235 -19.07 20.30 -2.60
CA ALA A 235 -20.19 21.23 -2.78
C ALA A 235 -21.50 20.50 -3.10
N LYS A 236 -21.46 19.48 -3.98
CA LYS A 236 -22.63 18.64 -4.35
C LYS A 236 -23.23 17.91 -3.14
N HIS A 237 -22.37 17.39 -2.26
CA HIS A 237 -22.81 16.60 -1.09
C HIS A 237 -22.99 17.42 0.19
N GLY A 238 -22.63 18.71 0.20
CA GLY A 238 -22.71 19.57 1.38
C GLY A 238 -21.65 19.21 2.44
N VAL A 239 -20.49 18.72 2.02
CA VAL A 239 -19.35 18.45 2.91
C VAL A 239 -18.69 19.76 3.31
N GLU A 240 -18.54 19.99 4.61
CA GLU A 240 -17.79 21.12 5.15
C GLU A 240 -16.30 20.78 5.16
N TYR A 241 -15.54 21.39 4.25
CA TYR A 241 -14.09 21.20 4.15
C TYR A 241 -13.34 22.35 4.82
N ARG A 242 -12.39 22.00 5.71
CA ARG A 242 -11.50 22.94 6.39
C ARG A 242 -10.05 22.53 6.13
N SER A 243 -9.29 23.39 5.48
CA SER A 243 -7.85 23.23 5.27
C SER A 243 -7.03 23.78 6.43
N SER A 244 -5.73 23.44 6.48
CA SER A 244 -4.78 23.87 7.53
C SER A 244 -5.26 23.54 8.95
N CYS A 245 -5.89 22.36 9.09
CA CYS A 245 -6.47 21.85 10.34
C CYS A 245 -5.66 20.65 10.85
N GLU A 246 -4.63 20.91 11.65
CA GLU A 246 -3.80 19.84 12.23
C GLU A 246 -4.38 19.37 13.56
N VAL A 247 -4.67 18.06 13.68
CA VAL A 247 -5.16 17.44 14.91
C VAL A 247 -4.04 17.42 15.94
N THR A 248 -4.31 17.97 17.13
CA THR A 248 -3.37 18.08 18.24
C THR A 248 -3.73 17.22 19.45
N ASN A 249 -5.00 16.87 19.60
CA ASN A 249 -5.45 15.97 20.67
C ASN A 249 -6.76 15.26 20.30
N VAL A 250 -6.91 14.03 20.76
CA VAL A 250 -8.13 13.22 20.64
C VAL A 250 -8.51 12.72 22.01
N ASP A 251 -9.72 12.99 22.44
CA ASP A 251 -10.35 12.38 23.62
C ASP A 251 -11.31 11.28 23.14
N ASP A 252 -10.91 10.04 23.33
CA ASP A 252 -11.68 8.87 22.90
C ASP A 252 -12.90 8.57 23.78
N THR A 253 -12.96 9.15 24.96
CA THR A 253 -14.08 8.98 25.91
C THR A 253 -15.25 9.88 25.52
N SER A 254 -14.97 11.17 25.30
CA SER A 254 -15.97 12.15 24.88
C SER A 254 -16.15 12.20 23.35
N LYS A 255 -15.34 11.45 22.57
CA LYS A 255 -15.24 11.52 21.11
C LYS A 255 -15.01 12.95 20.63
N SER A 256 -14.13 13.71 21.33
CA SER A 256 -13.78 15.06 20.92
C SER A 256 -12.39 15.10 20.26
N VAL A 257 -12.24 16.03 19.32
CA VAL A 257 -10.99 16.30 18.64
C VAL A 257 -10.63 17.77 18.81
N THR A 258 -9.39 18.02 19.24
CA THR A 258 -8.79 19.37 19.26
C THR A 258 -7.82 19.48 18.09
N PHE A 259 -7.88 20.59 17.38
CA PHE A 259 -7.06 20.84 16.21
C PHE A 259 -6.64 22.31 16.14
N SER A 260 -5.50 22.56 15.51
CA SER A 260 -5.08 23.92 15.16
C SER A 260 -5.62 24.26 13.78
N GLU A 261 -6.41 25.31 13.65
CA GLU A 261 -6.86 25.85 12.37
C GLU A 261 -6.26 27.25 12.18
N ASN A 262 -5.34 27.39 11.23
CA ASN A 262 -4.59 28.63 11.00
C ASN A 262 -3.93 29.17 12.29
N GLY A 263 -3.40 28.29 13.14
CA GLY A 263 -2.74 28.63 14.40
C GLY A 263 -3.69 28.83 15.60
N ALA A 264 -5.00 28.82 15.40
CA ALA A 264 -5.99 28.92 16.47
C ALA A 264 -6.45 27.52 16.93
N SER A 265 -6.43 27.26 18.25
CA SER A 265 -6.95 25.99 18.80
C SER A 265 -8.47 25.97 18.77
N LYS A 266 -9.04 24.92 18.20
CA LYS A 266 -10.48 24.65 18.13
C LYS A 266 -10.79 23.23 18.51
N SER A 267 -12.03 22.95 18.89
CA SER A 267 -12.49 21.60 19.23
C SER A 267 -13.85 21.29 18.62
N LEU A 268 -14.08 20.02 18.31
CA LEU A 268 -15.36 19.47 17.86
C LEU A 268 -15.66 18.19 18.65
N SER A 269 -16.93 17.94 18.93
CA SER A 269 -17.43 16.72 19.59
C SER A 269 -18.56 16.10 18.75
N PRO A 270 -18.24 15.37 17.67
CA PRO A 270 -19.23 14.76 16.79
C PRO A 270 -19.82 13.48 17.37
N LYS A 271 -20.88 12.97 16.74
CA LYS A 271 -21.40 11.62 16.96
C LYS A 271 -20.40 10.54 16.52
N VAL A 272 -19.81 10.73 15.34
CA VAL A 272 -18.78 9.83 14.78
C VAL A 272 -17.51 10.64 14.50
N LEU A 273 -16.42 10.17 15.08
CA LEU A 273 -15.08 10.76 14.90
C LEU A 273 -14.17 9.74 14.23
N ASN A 274 -13.69 10.07 13.04
CA ASN A 274 -12.73 9.28 12.26
C ASN A 274 -11.41 10.04 12.13
N VAL A 275 -10.43 9.75 12.96
CA VAL A 275 -9.11 10.38 12.88
C VAL A 275 -8.16 9.48 12.11
N ILE A 276 -7.66 9.96 10.96
CA ILE A 276 -6.56 9.33 10.24
C ILE A 276 -5.26 9.99 10.73
N PRO A 277 -4.41 9.29 11.51
CA PRO A 277 -3.19 9.90 12.06
C PRO A 277 -2.13 10.13 10.97
N ASN A 278 -1.14 10.95 11.28
CA ASN A 278 0.07 11.06 10.47
C ASN A 278 0.74 9.68 10.33
N GLN A 279 1.49 9.47 9.26
CA GLN A 279 2.01 8.15 8.90
C GLN A 279 3.54 8.12 8.84
N LYS A 280 4.08 6.95 9.07
CA LYS A 280 5.49 6.60 8.94
C LYS A 280 5.63 5.18 8.40
N ALA A 281 6.83 4.76 8.06
CA ALA A 281 7.14 3.36 7.79
C ALA A 281 6.79 2.48 8.99
N SER A 282 6.52 1.20 8.74
CA SER A 282 6.21 0.22 9.79
C SER A 282 7.29 0.16 10.87
N SER A 283 6.87 -0.17 12.09
CA SER A 283 7.72 -0.24 13.29
C SER A 283 8.97 -1.10 13.10
N ILE A 284 8.89 -2.20 12.37
CA ILE A 284 10.05 -3.06 12.10
C ILE A 284 11.17 -2.34 11.33
N ILE A 285 10.83 -1.37 10.48
CA ILE A 285 11.81 -0.54 9.77
C ILE A 285 12.60 0.33 10.75
N PHE A 286 11.92 0.90 11.75
CA PHE A 286 12.54 1.71 12.81
C PHE A 286 13.37 0.87 13.78
N GLN A 287 12.82 -0.25 14.24
CA GLN A 287 13.50 -1.16 15.17
C GLN A 287 14.80 -1.71 14.58
N SER A 288 14.81 -1.95 13.25
CA SER A 288 16.00 -2.44 12.55
C SER A 288 16.94 -1.32 12.09
N GLY A 289 16.64 -0.03 12.39
CA GLY A 289 17.47 1.11 11.99
C GLY A 289 17.59 1.26 10.47
N LEU A 290 16.53 0.99 9.72
CA LEU A 290 16.48 1.06 8.26
C LEU A 290 15.78 2.32 7.74
N ASN A 291 15.42 3.25 8.64
CA ASN A 291 14.75 4.51 8.29
C ASN A 291 15.72 5.69 8.22
N SER A 292 15.32 6.69 7.44
CA SER A 292 15.83 8.06 7.49
C SER A 292 14.61 8.99 7.57
N GLY A 293 14.47 9.72 8.67
CA GLY A 293 13.21 10.39 8.99
C GLY A 293 12.07 9.36 9.14
N ASN A 294 10.94 9.62 8.53
CA ASN A 294 9.75 8.76 8.65
C ASN A 294 9.72 7.55 7.69
N TRP A 295 10.65 7.44 6.74
CA TRP A 295 10.60 6.45 5.66
C TRP A 295 11.95 5.77 5.44
N ALA A 296 11.95 4.64 4.73
CA ALA A 296 13.15 3.87 4.43
C ALA A 296 13.79 4.34 3.11
N PRO A 297 15.07 4.81 3.11
CA PRO A 297 15.76 5.17 1.89
C PRO A 297 16.17 3.94 1.10
N VAL A 298 15.94 3.95 -0.21
CA VAL A 298 16.22 2.83 -1.12
C VAL A 298 16.85 3.30 -2.44
N ASN A 299 17.57 2.41 -3.09
CA ASN A 299 17.98 2.57 -4.47
C ASN A 299 16.80 2.17 -5.39
N VAL A 300 16.24 3.11 -6.12
CA VAL A 300 15.04 2.90 -6.93
C VAL A 300 15.21 1.94 -8.11
N LEU A 301 16.46 1.58 -8.48
CA LEU A 301 16.72 0.56 -9.50
C LEU A 301 16.53 -0.87 -8.97
N SER A 302 16.63 -1.06 -7.65
CA SER A 302 16.54 -2.39 -7.02
C SER A 302 15.64 -2.42 -5.81
N TYR A 303 15.25 -1.26 -5.28
CA TYR A 303 14.62 -1.09 -3.96
C TYR A 303 15.47 -1.65 -2.81
N GLU A 304 16.76 -1.93 -3.03
CA GLU A 304 17.69 -2.27 -1.95
C GLU A 304 17.89 -1.07 -1.03
N SER A 305 17.86 -1.32 0.28
CA SER A 305 18.11 -0.28 1.28
C SER A 305 19.48 0.35 1.09
N THR A 306 19.57 1.68 1.19
CA THR A 306 20.87 2.38 1.16
C THR A 306 21.61 2.28 2.49
N ILE A 307 20.96 1.69 3.53
CA ILE A 307 21.52 1.53 4.89
C ILE A 307 22.09 0.13 5.10
N ALA A 308 21.48 -0.89 4.51
CA ALA A 308 21.87 -2.29 4.69
C ALA A 308 21.76 -3.06 3.38
N SER A 309 22.83 -3.78 3.02
CA SER A 309 22.86 -4.68 1.87
C SER A 309 21.97 -5.91 2.11
N HIS A 310 21.57 -6.56 1.03
CA HIS A 310 20.72 -7.76 1.03
C HIS A 310 19.27 -7.54 1.51
N ILE A 311 18.88 -6.31 1.86
CA ILE A 311 17.54 -5.93 2.31
C ILE A 311 16.93 -4.97 1.31
N HIS A 312 15.78 -5.35 0.76
CA HIS A 312 14.99 -4.54 -0.17
C HIS A 312 13.72 -4.06 0.53
N ILE A 313 13.30 -2.82 0.29
CA ILE A 313 12.11 -2.24 0.95
C ILE A 313 11.20 -1.66 -0.11
N ILE A 314 9.97 -2.18 -0.19
CA ILE A 314 8.97 -1.83 -1.20
C ILE A 314 7.63 -1.47 -0.56
N GLY A 315 6.74 -0.88 -1.36
CA GLY A 315 5.42 -0.45 -0.91
C GLY A 315 5.49 0.78 0.00
N ASP A 316 4.53 0.93 0.88
CA ASP A 316 4.30 2.19 1.59
C ASP A 316 5.41 2.58 2.59
N SER A 317 6.30 1.65 3.00
CA SER A 317 7.43 1.95 3.91
C SER A 317 8.61 2.65 3.24
N GLN A 318 8.75 2.58 1.91
CA GLN A 318 9.88 3.18 1.18
C GLN A 318 9.77 4.72 1.09
N GLY A 319 10.91 5.40 0.88
CA GLY A 319 11.04 6.86 0.88
C GLY A 319 11.39 7.48 -0.48
N THR A 320 10.83 6.97 -1.60
CA THR A 320 11.21 7.42 -2.96
C THR A 320 10.51 8.70 -3.43
N GLY A 321 9.57 9.26 -2.70
CA GLY A 321 8.74 10.37 -3.15
C GLY A 321 7.58 9.97 -4.09
N GLN A 322 7.49 8.71 -4.52
CA GLN A 322 6.33 8.20 -5.24
C GLN A 322 5.09 8.14 -4.32
N PRO A 323 3.87 8.23 -4.88
CA PRO A 323 2.66 8.09 -4.09
C PRO A 323 2.63 6.72 -3.37
N LYS A 324 2.24 6.74 -2.10
CA LYS A 324 2.04 5.51 -1.33
C LYS A 324 0.68 4.91 -1.68
N ALA A 325 0.68 3.92 -2.57
CA ALA A 325 -0.53 3.31 -3.12
C ALA A 325 -0.30 1.84 -3.44
N GLY A 326 -1.35 1.02 -3.33
CA GLY A 326 -1.27 -0.42 -3.63
C GLY A 326 -0.79 -0.71 -5.05
N HIS A 327 -1.20 0.08 -6.05
CA HIS A 327 -0.78 -0.10 -7.44
C HIS A 327 0.70 0.30 -7.67
N ILE A 328 1.20 1.35 -7.00
CA ILE A 328 2.64 1.66 -6.96
C ILE A 328 3.40 0.51 -6.32
N GLY A 329 2.96 0.01 -5.16
CA GLY A 329 3.59 -1.13 -4.51
C GLY A 329 3.64 -2.39 -5.38
N ASN A 330 2.60 -2.66 -6.17
CA ASN A 330 2.58 -3.74 -7.17
C ASN A 330 3.61 -3.50 -8.29
N SER A 331 3.76 -2.27 -8.77
CA SER A 331 4.77 -1.91 -9.79
C SER A 331 6.20 -2.01 -9.25
N GLU A 332 6.46 -1.49 -8.05
CA GLU A 332 7.76 -1.57 -7.34
C GLU A 332 8.17 -3.02 -7.11
N ALA A 333 7.23 -3.86 -6.73
CA ALA A 333 7.43 -5.28 -6.49
C ALA A 333 8.04 -6.01 -7.71
N LYS A 334 7.58 -5.65 -8.91
CA LYS A 334 8.09 -6.23 -10.18
C LYS A 334 9.51 -5.78 -10.47
N ILE A 335 9.83 -4.50 -10.21
CA ILE A 335 11.19 -3.98 -10.35
C ILE A 335 12.12 -4.65 -9.31
N CYS A 336 11.68 -4.76 -8.07
CA CYS A 336 12.43 -5.41 -7.00
C CYS A 336 12.71 -6.89 -7.32
N ALA A 337 11.70 -7.64 -7.79
CA ALA A 337 11.84 -9.04 -8.17
C ALA A 337 12.83 -9.22 -9.33
N ASP A 338 12.73 -8.42 -10.41
CA ASP A 338 13.69 -8.42 -11.53
C ASP A 338 15.09 -8.10 -11.04
N ALA A 339 15.24 -7.09 -10.18
CA ALA A 339 16.52 -6.68 -9.64
C ALA A 339 17.19 -7.78 -8.78
N ILE A 340 16.44 -8.41 -7.89
CA ILE A 340 16.95 -9.51 -7.06
C ILE A 340 17.43 -10.67 -7.95
N LEU A 341 16.65 -11.08 -8.95
CA LEU A 341 17.03 -12.16 -9.85
C LEU A 341 18.26 -11.80 -10.69
N ARG A 342 18.39 -10.55 -11.12
CA ARG A 342 19.61 -10.06 -11.82
C ARG A 342 20.82 -10.07 -10.93
N ILE A 343 20.71 -9.58 -9.71
CA ILE A 343 21.79 -9.58 -8.71
C ILE A 343 22.27 -11.01 -8.44
N LEU A 344 21.36 -11.95 -8.20
CA LEU A 344 21.69 -13.36 -7.96
C LEU A 344 22.35 -14.04 -9.16
N SER A 345 22.05 -13.57 -10.39
CA SER A 345 22.63 -14.08 -11.63
C SER A 345 23.88 -13.32 -12.09
N GLY A 346 24.36 -12.33 -11.33
CA GLY A 346 25.49 -11.48 -11.72
C GLY A 346 25.23 -10.60 -12.95
N VAL A 347 23.96 -10.29 -13.25
CA VAL A 347 23.53 -9.46 -14.39
C VAL A 347 23.26 -8.03 -13.89
N ALA A 348 23.65 -7.03 -14.70
CA ALA A 348 23.40 -5.63 -14.39
C ALA A 348 21.91 -5.32 -14.20
N LEU A 349 21.59 -4.41 -13.29
CA LEU A 349 20.23 -3.93 -13.06
C LEU A 349 19.63 -3.33 -14.35
N TYR A 350 18.31 -3.38 -14.46
CA TYR A 350 17.62 -2.71 -15.56
C TYR A 350 17.76 -1.19 -15.41
N PRO A 351 18.32 -0.46 -16.42
CA PRO A 351 18.77 0.93 -16.23
C PRO A 351 17.63 1.97 -16.29
N SER A 352 16.44 1.59 -16.73
CA SER A 352 15.33 2.53 -16.99
C SER A 352 13.98 1.99 -16.53
N PRO A 353 13.84 1.63 -15.22
CA PRO A 353 12.56 1.13 -14.73
C PRO A 353 11.48 2.20 -14.79
N LYS A 354 10.24 1.74 -14.92
CA LYS A 354 9.04 2.56 -14.83
C LYS A 354 8.08 1.93 -13.85
N THR A 355 7.41 2.77 -13.08
CA THR A 355 6.25 2.40 -12.28
C THR A 355 5.03 3.16 -12.77
N ASN A 356 3.87 2.60 -12.52
CA ASN A 356 2.61 3.28 -12.80
C ASN A 356 1.65 3.13 -11.63
N SER A 357 0.78 4.09 -11.50
CA SER A 357 -0.36 4.06 -10.60
C SER A 357 -1.61 4.47 -11.35
N ALA A 358 -2.70 3.79 -11.11
CA ALA A 358 -4.03 4.29 -11.40
C ALA A 358 -4.84 4.19 -10.12
N CYS A 359 -5.70 5.17 -9.89
CA CYS A 359 -6.66 5.20 -8.81
C CYS A 359 -8.02 5.54 -9.40
N TYR A 360 -9.06 4.95 -8.85
CA TYR A 360 -10.44 5.35 -9.11
C TYR A 360 -11.02 5.80 -7.77
N SER A 361 -11.62 6.97 -7.76
CA SER A 361 -12.11 7.63 -6.54
C SER A 361 -13.63 7.79 -6.59
N PRO A 362 -14.41 6.91 -5.94
CA PRO A 362 -15.85 7.11 -5.81
C PRO A 362 -16.19 8.47 -5.22
N THR A 363 -17.01 9.24 -5.93
CA THR A 363 -17.54 10.52 -5.47
C THR A 363 -19.01 10.42 -5.06
N SER A 364 -19.65 9.28 -5.34
CA SER A 364 -20.99 8.90 -4.90
C SER A 364 -21.16 7.40 -4.96
N SER A 365 -22.36 6.89 -4.72
CA SER A 365 -22.70 5.47 -4.82
C SER A 365 -22.64 4.91 -6.24
N ASN A 366 -22.48 5.73 -7.27
CA ASN A 366 -22.51 5.32 -8.68
C ASN A 366 -21.63 6.16 -9.63
N GLU A 367 -20.85 7.09 -9.11
CA GLU A 367 -19.90 7.89 -9.89
C GLU A 367 -18.51 7.81 -9.28
N ALA A 368 -17.49 7.70 -10.11
CA ALA A 368 -16.09 7.76 -9.72
C ALA A 368 -15.29 8.60 -10.71
N SER A 369 -14.31 9.34 -10.22
CA SER A 369 -13.22 9.89 -11.02
C SER A 369 -12.10 8.85 -11.17
N TRP A 370 -11.11 9.15 -12.00
CA TRP A 370 -9.87 8.38 -12.06
C TRP A 370 -8.67 9.29 -12.24
N LEU A 371 -7.55 8.82 -11.74
CA LEU A 371 -6.24 9.46 -11.86
C LEU A 371 -5.22 8.40 -12.20
N SER A 372 -4.34 8.66 -13.17
CA SER A 372 -3.18 7.81 -13.47
C SER A 372 -1.88 8.61 -13.50
N GLY A 373 -0.79 7.98 -13.05
CA GLY A 373 0.55 8.54 -13.10
C GLY A 373 1.56 7.50 -13.56
N VAL A 374 2.46 7.90 -14.45
CA VAL A 374 3.62 7.08 -14.85
C VAL A 374 4.88 7.77 -14.33
N PHE A 375 5.67 7.01 -13.58
CA PHE A 375 6.98 7.45 -13.08
C PHE A 375 8.08 6.71 -13.82
N GLN A 376 9.17 7.40 -14.10
CA GLN A 376 10.35 6.82 -14.73
C GLN A 376 11.61 7.18 -13.96
N TYR A 377 12.61 6.33 -14.07
CA TYR A 377 13.93 6.61 -13.51
C TYR A 377 14.60 7.76 -14.25
N ASP A 378 15.09 8.73 -13.48
CA ASP A 378 15.97 9.80 -13.94
C ASP A 378 17.38 9.55 -13.40
N ALA A 379 18.32 9.32 -14.32
CA ALA A 379 19.71 9.02 -13.97
C ALA A 379 20.45 10.23 -13.39
N THR A 380 20.00 11.45 -13.64
CA THR A 380 20.61 12.68 -13.11
C THR A 380 20.30 12.85 -11.63
N THR A 381 19.06 12.63 -11.24
CA THR A 381 18.60 12.74 -9.85
C THR A 381 18.63 11.41 -9.09
N GLN A 382 18.89 10.31 -9.79
CA GLN A 382 18.84 8.93 -9.27
C GLN A 382 17.52 8.61 -8.54
N SER A 383 16.42 9.15 -9.05
CA SER A 383 15.09 9.03 -8.45
C SER A 383 14.02 8.68 -9.49
N MET A 384 12.86 8.27 -9.01
CA MET A 384 11.68 8.11 -9.86
C MET A 384 10.96 9.45 -9.97
N VAL A 385 10.86 9.99 -11.19
CA VAL A 385 10.20 11.26 -11.49
C VAL A 385 8.90 11.03 -12.23
N LEU A 386 7.90 11.87 -12.00
CA LEU A 386 6.63 11.84 -12.71
C LEU A 386 6.87 12.18 -14.19
N ALA A 387 6.59 11.24 -15.08
CA ALA A 387 6.75 11.38 -16.52
C ALA A 387 5.44 11.75 -17.22
N ASN A 388 4.33 11.26 -16.72
CA ASN A 388 3.00 11.58 -17.23
C ASN A 388 1.97 11.47 -16.11
N ILE A 389 0.95 12.32 -16.15
CA ILE A 389 -0.24 12.29 -15.31
C ILE A 389 -1.45 12.56 -16.19
N ASP A 390 -2.54 11.82 -15.94
CA ASP A 390 -3.80 11.98 -16.64
C ASP A 390 -4.94 11.66 -15.67
N ASP A 391 -6.09 12.33 -15.83
CA ASP A 391 -7.24 12.19 -14.94
C ASP A 391 -8.57 12.33 -15.70
N GLY A 392 -9.64 11.84 -15.11
CA GLY A 392 -10.99 11.93 -15.67
C GLY A 392 -12.03 12.30 -14.63
N ALA A 393 -12.96 13.17 -15.06
CA ALA A 393 -14.07 13.62 -14.22
C ALA A 393 -14.95 12.46 -13.74
N PRO A 394 -15.69 12.65 -12.63
CA PRO A 394 -16.63 11.64 -12.14
C PRO A 394 -17.67 11.25 -13.18
N SER A 395 -17.87 9.94 -13.35
CA SER A 395 -18.89 9.39 -14.24
C SER A 395 -19.32 7.99 -13.77
N THR A 396 -20.48 7.56 -14.26
CA THR A 396 -20.97 6.19 -14.03
C THR A 396 -20.14 5.15 -14.79
N GLU A 397 -19.53 5.52 -15.89
CA GLU A 397 -18.61 4.66 -16.65
C GLU A 397 -17.34 4.40 -15.84
N ASN A 398 -16.70 5.44 -15.32
CA ASN A 398 -15.52 5.33 -14.47
C ASN A 398 -15.83 4.51 -13.20
N TYR A 399 -17.04 4.62 -12.67
CA TYR A 399 -17.47 3.80 -11.53
C TYR A 399 -17.48 2.30 -11.87
N LYS A 400 -17.90 1.92 -13.07
CA LYS A 400 -17.85 0.53 -13.54
C LYS A 400 -16.42 0.07 -13.81
N GLU A 401 -15.63 0.92 -14.48
CA GLU A 401 -14.22 0.64 -14.79
C GLU A 401 -13.37 0.48 -13.52
N MET A 402 -13.72 1.12 -12.43
CA MET A 402 -13.08 0.93 -11.11
C MET A 402 -13.07 -0.54 -10.68
N PHE A 403 -14.14 -1.29 -10.93
CA PHE A 403 -14.20 -2.71 -10.57
C PHE A 403 -13.37 -3.59 -11.51
N ASN A 404 -13.30 -3.24 -12.80
CA ASN A 404 -12.42 -3.93 -13.77
C ASN A 404 -10.96 -3.71 -13.40
N TRP A 405 -10.59 -2.45 -13.14
CA TRP A 405 -9.24 -2.10 -12.72
C TRP A 405 -8.83 -2.80 -11.42
N SER A 406 -9.64 -2.72 -10.38
CA SER A 406 -9.35 -3.34 -9.09
C SER A 406 -9.28 -4.86 -9.19
N GLY A 407 -10.21 -5.49 -9.95
CA GLY A 407 -10.21 -6.92 -10.21
C GLY A 407 -8.93 -7.40 -10.91
N ASN A 408 -8.44 -6.65 -11.90
CA ASN A 408 -7.16 -6.94 -12.57
C ASN A 408 -5.98 -6.81 -11.62
N LEU A 409 -5.94 -5.77 -10.78
CA LEU A 409 -4.87 -5.57 -9.80
C LEU A 409 -4.88 -6.67 -8.71
N PHE A 410 -6.06 -7.07 -8.25
CA PHE A 410 -6.21 -8.17 -7.30
C PHE A 410 -5.76 -9.51 -7.91
N ALA A 411 -6.14 -9.80 -9.15
CA ALA A 411 -5.71 -11.00 -9.86
C ALA A 411 -4.20 -11.01 -10.12
N ASP A 412 -3.62 -9.86 -10.50
CA ASP A 412 -2.18 -9.75 -10.70
C ASP A 412 -1.40 -9.94 -9.38
N THR A 413 -1.98 -9.59 -8.25
CA THR A 413 -1.34 -9.73 -6.95
C THR A 413 -1.59 -11.10 -6.33
N PHE A 414 -2.83 -11.59 -6.28
CA PHE A 414 -3.24 -12.71 -5.43
C PHE A 414 -3.65 -13.99 -6.19
N ALA A 415 -3.79 -13.97 -7.55
CA ALA A 415 -4.24 -15.13 -8.33
C ALA A 415 -3.16 -15.80 -9.22
#